data_aba80ce0d339f5ab5e010daaad43cd5b
#
_entry.id   aba80ce0d339f5ab5e010daaad43cd5b
#
_cell.length_a   1.000
_cell.length_b   1.000
_cell.length_c   1.000
_cell.angle_alpha   90.00
_cell.angle_beta   90.00
_cell.angle_gamma   90.00
#
_symmetry.space_group_name_H-M   'P 1'
#
loop_
_entity.id
_entity.type
_entity.pdbx_description
1 polymer ?
#
loop_
_entity_poly.entity_id
_entity_poly.type
_entity_poly.pdbx_seq_one_letter_code
_entity_poly.pdbx_strand_id
1 'polypeptide(L)'
;MNKVCLTAAAVSATLMSTASMAADVDFFGYMRAGVGISGDHGQQFEFEKNNLGRLGNEGDAYGEIGLGSNIYQQDDMTFRVNTMLAATSNGSNDWEGTEKDDAKIALRQLNVEAKGVLGFAPEATLWAGKRYYQRHDVHITDRYYWDISGAGAGIENIAMGPGKLSLAWVRSDRESEDFNQIPDEIKPLNMNILDARYAGLNLWDGASLELGIDYAIANPDHDANQAAKDAKDGVMLTAELTQSVLGGFNKTVVQFGNEGYGAPMVYGGAGNWYAAEAKHGGSAYRLINHGVISLGEHWDLSHQLVWASTIDDIQDGQKQDITNFSAVVRPVYKWDDHHKTIFEAGYFANDGATDANNSGGQKYTLAQAWTAGSSFWARPEIRLYASYLKNDDGKF
;
A
#
# COMPACT_ATOMS: atom_id res chain seq x y z
N MET A 1 -30.05 -24.42 -19.11
CA MET A 1 -29.30 -24.16 -17.88
C MET A 1 -29.57 -22.71 -17.48
N ASN A 2 -30.26 -22.49 -16.39
CA ASN A 2 -30.62 -21.14 -15.92
C ASN A 2 -29.41 -20.55 -15.21
N LYS A 3 -28.85 -19.52 -15.81
CA LYS A 3 -27.80 -18.71 -15.15
C LYS A 3 -28.48 -17.82 -14.09
N VAL A 4 -28.27 -18.13 -12.84
CA VAL A 4 -28.62 -17.21 -11.75
C VAL A 4 -27.54 -16.12 -11.71
N CYS A 5 -27.82 -14.96 -12.30
CA CYS A 5 -27.03 -13.76 -12.07
C CYS A 5 -27.36 -13.23 -10.67
N LEU A 6 -26.46 -13.39 -9.72
CA LEU A 6 -26.44 -12.57 -8.52
C LEU A 6 -25.95 -11.17 -8.95
N THR A 7 -26.90 -10.29 -9.23
CA THR A 7 -26.62 -8.88 -9.48
C THR A 7 -26.16 -8.24 -8.18
N ALA A 8 -24.87 -7.98 -8.04
CA ALA A 8 -24.37 -7.02 -7.05
C ALA A 8 -25.06 -5.69 -7.34
N ALA A 9 -25.63 -5.06 -6.31
CA ALA A 9 -26.35 -3.79 -6.43
C ALA A 9 -25.37 -2.71 -6.93
N ALA A 10 -25.45 -2.35 -8.20
CA ALA A 10 -24.81 -1.17 -8.73
C ALA A 10 -25.60 0.03 -8.19
N VAL A 11 -25.01 0.76 -7.25
CA VAL A 11 -25.51 2.05 -6.81
C VAL A 11 -25.20 3.07 -7.91
N SER A 12 -26.16 3.32 -8.79
CA SER A 12 -26.12 4.46 -9.71
C SER A 12 -26.50 5.71 -8.91
N ALA A 13 -25.53 6.44 -8.40
CA ALA A 13 -25.77 7.76 -7.82
C ALA A 13 -26.00 8.76 -8.95
N THR A 14 -27.24 8.97 -9.35
CA THR A 14 -27.62 10.11 -10.17
C THR A 14 -27.66 11.34 -9.25
N LEU A 15 -26.66 12.21 -9.37
CA LEU A 15 -26.61 13.50 -8.69
C LEU A 15 -27.72 14.41 -9.26
N MET A 16 -28.93 14.37 -8.68
CA MET A 16 -29.92 15.41 -8.88
C MET A 16 -29.75 16.45 -7.80
N SER A 17 -29.22 17.61 -8.17
CA SER A 17 -29.15 18.79 -7.32
C SER A 17 -30.54 19.37 -7.10
N THR A 18 -31.11 19.17 -5.93
CA THR A 18 -32.20 20.01 -5.41
C THR A 18 -31.88 20.39 -3.97
N ALA A 19 -31.36 21.52 -3.84
CA ALA A 19 -31.29 22.45 -2.70
C ALA A 19 -29.83 22.98 -2.60
N SER A 20 -29.70 24.25 -2.82
CA SER A 20 -28.52 25.07 -2.59
C SER A 20 -28.23 25.19 -1.09
N MET A 21 -27.65 24.13 -0.54
CA MET A 21 -26.76 24.23 0.60
C MET A 21 -25.37 24.21 0.01
N ALA A 22 -24.55 25.18 0.30
CA ALA A 22 -23.13 25.11 -0.04
C ALA A 22 -22.58 23.90 0.71
N ALA A 23 -22.48 22.76 0.05
CA ALA A 23 -21.90 21.57 0.65
C ALA A 23 -20.41 21.87 0.85
N ASP A 24 -19.92 21.75 2.08
CA ASP A 24 -18.50 21.86 2.34
C ASP A 24 -17.78 20.76 1.58
N VAL A 25 -16.88 21.17 0.69
CA VAL A 25 -16.06 20.26 -0.08
C VAL A 25 -14.67 20.19 0.56
N ASP A 26 -14.33 19.03 1.10
CA ASP A 26 -12.99 18.75 1.58
C ASP A 26 -12.07 18.51 0.39
N PHE A 27 -10.94 19.21 0.39
CA PHE A 27 -9.86 18.98 -0.53
C PHE A 27 -8.73 18.23 0.18
N PHE A 28 -8.28 17.12 -0.37
CA PHE A 28 -7.19 16.32 0.18
C PHE A 28 -6.34 15.71 -0.94
N GLY A 29 -5.14 15.26 -0.60
CA GLY A 29 -4.29 14.62 -1.59
C GLY A 29 -2.84 14.51 -1.16
N TYR A 30 -2.01 14.20 -2.12
CA TYR A 30 -0.58 14.02 -1.98
C TYR A 30 0.11 14.54 -3.25
N MET A 31 1.31 15.09 -3.10
CA MET A 31 2.12 15.46 -4.27
C MET A 31 3.61 15.29 -3.97
N ARG A 32 4.35 14.91 -5.00
CA ARG A 32 5.80 15.01 -5.06
C ARG A 32 6.21 15.35 -6.49
N ALA A 33 7.25 16.14 -6.60
CA ALA A 33 7.94 16.43 -7.85
C ALA A 33 9.35 16.89 -7.53
N GLY A 34 10.27 16.63 -8.42
CA GLY A 34 11.65 17.04 -8.25
C GLY A 34 12.47 16.87 -9.51
N VAL A 35 13.72 17.23 -9.44
CA VAL A 35 14.71 17.03 -10.49
C VAL A 35 15.99 16.53 -9.87
N GLY A 36 16.65 15.59 -10.51
CA GLY A 36 17.94 15.06 -10.07
C GLY A 36 18.80 14.66 -11.25
N ILE A 37 20.07 14.49 -11.00
CA ILE A 37 21.06 14.04 -11.98
C ILE A 37 21.87 12.89 -11.39
N SER A 38 22.26 11.94 -12.22
CA SER A 38 23.22 10.90 -11.85
C SER A 38 24.66 11.42 -11.95
N GLY A 39 25.52 11.02 -11.01
CA GLY A 39 26.97 11.30 -11.07
C GLY A 39 27.66 10.59 -12.22
N ASP A 40 27.10 9.50 -12.72
CA ASP A 40 27.58 8.72 -13.87
C ASP A 40 26.86 9.09 -15.17
N HIS A 41 26.38 10.33 -15.28
CA HIS A 41 25.59 10.86 -16.38
C HIS A 41 24.14 10.37 -16.43
N GLY A 42 23.28 11.17 -17.04
CA GLY A 42 21.87 10.86 -17.23
C GLY A 42 20.98 11.35 -16.10
N GLN A 43 19.76 10.85 -16.09
CA GLN A 43 18.72 11.20 -15.13
C GLN A 43 19.00 10.61 -13.75
N GLN A 44 18.28 11.13 -12.75
CA GLN A 44 18.24 10.53 -11.43
C GLN A 44 17.81 9.06 -11.55
N PHE A 45 18.50 8.21 -10.83
CA PHE A 45 18.27 6.78 -10.81
C PHE A 45 17.42 6.39 -9.59
N GLU A 46 16.49 5.45 -9.78
CA GLU A 46 15.68 4.84 -8.73
C GLU A 46 16.03 3.36 -8.61
N PHE A 47 16.18 2.89 -7.37
CA PHE A 47 16.52 1.49 -7.14
C PHE A 47 15.92 0.98 -5.83
N GLU A 48 15.11 -0.07 -5.91
CA GLU A 48 14.59 -0.81 -4.76
C GLU A 48 14.06 0.09 -3.62
N LYS A 49 13.26 1.08 -3.97
CA LYS A 49 12.71 2.07 -3.03
C LYS A 49 12.10 1.42 -1.79
N ASN A 50 11.30 0.38 -1.97
CA ASN A 50 10.58 -0.29 -0.89
C ASN A 50 11.52 -1.07 0.06
N ASN A 51 12.73 -1.39 -0.41
CA ASN A 51 13.75 -2.09 0.35
C ASN A 51 14.83 -1.16 0.91
N LEU A 52 15.13 -0.03 0.23
CA LEU A 52 16.26 0.86 0.54
C LEU A 52 15.85 2.24 1.08
N GLY A 53 14.55 2.54 1.07
CA GLY A 53 14.04 3.85 1.47
C GLY A 53 13.81 4.80 0.29
N ARG A 54 12.86 5.70 0.48
CA ARG A 54 12.39 6.61 -0.57
C ARG A 54 13.11 7.96 -0.61
N LEU A 55 13.89 8.34 0.40
CA LEU A 55 14.56 9.62 0.42
C LEU A 55 15.61 9.68 -0.70
N GLY A 56 15.46 10.64 -1.64
CA GLY A 56 16.35 10.75 -2.80
C GLY A 56 16.33 9.54 -3.74
N ASN A 57 15.24 8.78 -3.76
CA ASN A 57 15.04 7.57 -4.54
C ASN A 57 13.64 7.58 -5.20
N GLU A 58 13.20 8.75 -5.60
CA GLU A 58 11.95 9.01 -6.32
C GLU A 58 12.22 10.13 -7.31
N GLY A 59 12.21 9.83 -8.61
CA GLY A 59 12.54 10.76 -9.70
C GLY A 59 11.34 11.18 -10.53
N ASP A 60 10.15 10.61 -10.24
CA ASP A 60 8.90 10.94 -10.91
C ASP A 60 8.22 12.17 -10.30
N ALA A 61 7.36 12.81 -11.08
CA ALA A 61 6.33 13.70 -10.55
C ALA A 61 5.06 12.86 -10.34
N TYR A 62 4.52 12.90 -9.13
CA TYR A 62 3.30 12.17 -8.78
C TYR A 62 2.38 13.06 -7.94
N GLY A 63 1.09 13.07 -8.26
CA GLY A 63 0.09 13.80 -7.53
C GLY A 63 -1.23 13.05 -7.39
N GLU A 64 -1.90 13.23 -6.25
CA GLU A 64 -3.26 12.81 -6.00
C GLU A 64 -4.09 14.03 -5.61
N ILE A 65 -5.24 14.18 -6.24
CA ILE A 65 -6.21 15.23 -5.94
C ILE A 65 -7.52 14.55 -5.58
N GLY A 66 -7.89 14.67 -4.32
CA GLY A 66 -9.12 14.11 -3.77
C GLY A 66 -10.12 15.19 -3.39
N LEU A 67 -11.38 14.91 -3.63
CA LEU A 67 -12.52 15.71 -3.21
C LEU A 67 -13.50 14.83 -2.44
N GLY A 68 -14.02 15.35 -1.33
CA GLY A 68 -15.04 14.67 -0.55
C GLY A 68 -16.11 15.64 -0.08
N SER A 69 -17.36 15.19 -0.02
CA SER A 69 -18.46 16.03 0.48
C SER A 69 -19.56 15.20 1.11
N ASN A 70 -20.12 15.69 2.22
CA ASN A 70 -21.34 15.18 2.77
C ASN A 70 -22.51 15.70 1.93
N ILE A 71 -23.07 14.84 1.09
CA ILE A 71 -24.17 15.18 0.19
C ILE A 71 -25.56 15.08 0.85
N TYR A 72 -25.62 14.42 1.99
CA TYR A 72 -26.82 14.28 2.79
C TYR A 72 -26.44 14.15 4.27
N GLN A 73 -27.14 14.91 5.11
CA GLN A 73 -27.02 14.82 6.57
C GLN A 73 -28.38 15.12 7.20
N GLN A 74 -28.87 14.18 7.97
CA GLN A 74 -30.10 14.33 8.75
C GLN A 74 -29.99 13.50 10.03
N ASP A 75 -30.18 14.13 11.17
CA ASP A 75 -29.99 13.53 12.48
C ASP A 75 -28.58 12.89 12.59
N ASP A 76 -28.49 11.61 12.92
CA ASP A 76 -27.21 10.86 12.98
C ASP A 76 -26.80 10.22 11.64
N MET A 77 -27.61 10.43 10.60
CA MET A 77 -27.38 9.80 9.29
C MET A 77 -26.60 10.73 8.37
N THR A 78 -25.52 10.21 7.79
CA THR A 78 -24.68 10.96 6.84
C THR A 78 -24.39 10.11 5.61
N PHE A 79 -24.50 10.71 4.42
CA PHE A 79 -23.97 10.14 3.18
C PHE A 79 -22.88 11.05 2.64
N ARG A 80 -21.70 10.46 2.39
CA ARG A 80 -20.52 11.13 1.86
C ARG A 80 -20.12 10.53 0.52
N VAL A 81 -19.76 11.37 -0.42
CA VAL A 81 -19.14 10.97 -1.69
C VAL A 81 -17.67 11.37 -1.68
N ASN A 82 -16.80 10.47 -2.09
CA ASN A 82 -15.38 10.73 -2.25
C ASN A 82 -14.95 10.38 -3.67
N THR A 83 -14.08 11.20 -4.25
CA THR A 83 -13.41 10.96 -5.51
C THR A 83 -11.94 11.33 -5.43
N MET A 84 -11.07 10.62 -6.15
CA MET A 84 -9.65 10.95 -6.24
C MET A 84 -9.11 10.58 -7.60
N LEU A 85 -8.43 11.53 -8.21
CA LEU A 85 -7.61 11.33 -9.40
C LEU A 85 -6.13 11.36 -9.02
N ALA A 86 -5.34 10.49 -9.61
CA ALA A 86 -3.90 10.56 -9.55
C ALA A 86 -3.33 10.84 -10.93
N ALA A 87 -2.23 11.57 -10.96
CA ALA A 87 -1.42 11.78 -12.15
C ALA A 87 0.04 11.47 -11.83
N THR A 88 0.72 10.82 -12.77
CA THR A 88 2.18 10.63 -12.72
C THR A 88 2.78 11.12 -14.03
N SER A 89 4.01 11.62 -13.96
CA SER A 89 4.79 12.03 -15.10
C SER A 89 6.27 11.72 -14.89
N ASN A 90 7.00 11.52 -15.97
CA ASN A 90 8.42 11.23 -15.92
C ASN A 90 9.30 12.47 -15.68
N GLY A 91 8.71 13.68 -15.61
CA GLY A 91 9.43 14.92 -15.34
C GLY A 91 10.39 15.35 -16.44
N SER A 92 10.16 14.93 -17.69
CA SER A 92 11.08 15.15 -18.79
C SER A 92 11.05 16.59 -19.36
N ASN A 93 9.92 17.27 -19.24
CA ASN A 93 9.70 18.63 -19.75
C ASN A 93 8.48 19.28 -19.08
N ASP A 94 8.02 20.45 -19.57
CA ASP A 94 6.85 21.16 -19.07
C ASP A 94 5.53 20.77 -19.77
N TRP A 95 5.60 19.93 -20.78
CA TRP A 95 4.44 19.51 -21.58
C TRP A 95 4.42 17.99 -21.79
N GLU A 96 4.12 17.28 -20.72
CA GLU A 96 3.99 15.83 -20.75
C GLU A 96 2.53 15.44 -20.97
N GLY A 97 2.30 14.57 -21.94
CA GLY A 97 0.97 14.14 -22.34
C GLY A 97 0.79 12.63 -22.17
N THR A 98 -0.47 12.23 -22.05
CA THR A 98 -0.84 10.81 -21.95
C THR A 98 -0.66 10.04 -23.27
N GLU A 99 -0.51 10.75 -24.39
CA GLU A 99 -0.39 10.16 -25.74
C GLU A 99 0.97 9.48 -25.99
N LYS A 100 2.00 9.81 -25.20
CA LYS A 100 3.38 9.32 -25.39
C LYS A 100 3.88 8.48 -24.20
N ASP A 101 3.00 8.04 -23.33
CA ASP A 101 3.35 7.38 -22.06
C ASP A 101 4.22 8.22 -21.11
N ASP A 102 4.40 9.53 -21.40
CA ASP A 102 5.13 10.46 -20.54
C ASP A 102 4.36 10.80 -19.26
N ALA A 103 3.03 10.71 -19.32
CA ALA A 103 2.14 10.91 -18.19
C ALA A 103 1.01 9.88 -18.17
N LYS A 104 0.55 9.53 -16.95
CA LYS A 104 -0.61 8.64 -16.77
C LYS A 104 -1.59 9.29 -15.80
N ILE A 105 -2.89 9.10 -16.04
CA ILE A 105 -3.98 9.56 -15.17
C ILE A 105 -4.79 8.34 -14.75
N ALA A 106 -5.09 8.24 -13.45
CA ALA A 106 -5.87 7.14 -12.89
C ALA A 106 -6.98 7.64 -11.97
N LEU A 107 -8.17 7.06 -12.09
CA LEU A 107 -9.23 7.19 -11.10
C LEU A 107 -8.90 6.26 -9.91
N ARG A 108 -8.43 6.84 -8.81
CA ARG A 108 -8.02 6.08 -7.62
C ARG A 108 -9.18 5.78 -6.69
N GLN A 109 -10.08 6.74 -6.51
CA GLN A 109 -11.25 6.58 -5.65
C GLN A 109 -12.50 7.16 -6.31
N LEU A 110 -13.60 6.45 -6.17
CA LEU A 110 -14.97 6.89 -6.47
C LEU A 110 -15.92 6.03 -5.65
N ASN A 111 -16.35 6.54 -4.51
CA ASN A 111 -17.14 5.76 -3.55
C ASN A 111 -18.15 6.62 -2.80
N VAL A 112 -19.11 5.92 -2.19
CA VAL A 112 -20.09 6.47 -1.27
C VAL A 112 -19.90 5.79 0.08
N GLU A 113 -19.95 6.57 1.14
CA GLU A 113 -19.96 6.14 2.53
C GLU A 113 -21.27 6.57 3.19
N ALA A 114 -21.87 5.70 4.00
CA ALA A 114 -23.07 5.97 4.75
C ALA A 114 -22.86 5.59 6.23
N LYS A 115 -23.04 6.56 7.13
CA LYS A 115 -22.99 6.37 8.58
C LYS A 115 -24.38 6.60 9.18
N GLY A 116 -24.70 5.94 10.29
CA GLY A 116 -26.01 6.06 10.96
C GLY A 116 -27.15 5.30 10.28
N VAL A 117 -26.87 4.54 9.19
CA VAL A 117 -27.90 3.83 8.42
C VAL A 117 -28.17 2.41 8.93
N LEU A 118 -27.26 1.85 9.73
CA LEU A 118 -27.36 0.49 10.24
C LEU A 118 -27.88 0.49 11.68
N GLY A 119 -29.16 0.19 11.87
CA GLY A 119 -29.78 0.23 13.21
C GLY A 119 -29.12 -0.66 14.27
N PHE A 120 -28.46 -1.74 13.85
CA PHE A 120 -27.72 -2.63 14.74
C PHE A 120 -26.28 -2.14 15.04
N ALA A 121 -25.75 -1.21 14.25
CA ALA A 121 -24.42 -0.65 14.37
C ALA A 121 -24.39 0.82 13.88
N PRO A 122 -24.98 1.76 14.62
CA PRO A 122 -25.14 3.16 14.16
C PRO A 122 -23.79 3.88 13.97
N GLU A 123 -22.74 3.47 14.67
CA GLU A 123 -21.39 4.04 14.52
C GLU A 123 -20.60 3.45 13.35
N ALA A 124 -21.08 2.35 12.79
CA ALA A 124 -20.42 1.71 11.65
C ALA A 124 -20.64 2.49 10.36
N THR A 125 -19.70 2.39 9.44
CA THR A 125 -19.76 3.01 8.12
C THR A 125 -19.97 1.92 7.07
N LEU A 126 -21.10 1.98 6.38
CA LEU A 126 -21.34 1.20 5.15
C LEU A 126 -20.71 1.94 3.99
N TRP A 127 -19.99 1.25 3.10
CA TRP A 127 -19.40 1.87 1.93
C TRP A 127 -19.54 1.00 0.68
N ALA A 128 -19.54 1.64 -0.49
CA ALA A 128 -19.50 0.98 -1.79
C ALA A 128 -18.80 1.85 -2.82
N GLY A 129 -18.10 1.22 -3.76
CA GLY A 129 -17.37 1.85 -4.84
C GLY A 129 -15.87 1.53 -4.82
N LYS A 130 -15.07 2.28 -5.56
CA LYS A 130 -13.62 2.14 -5.60
C LYS A 130 -12.98 3.05 -4.56
N ARG A 131 -12.17 2.48 -3.66
CA ARG A 131 -11.52 3.26 -2.61
C ARG A 131 -10.20 2.68 -2.15
N TYR A 132 -9.40 3.51 -1.48
CA TYR A 132 -8.34 3.05 -0.60
C TYR A 132 -8.97 2.49 0.68
N TYR A 133 -8.78 1.20 0.93
CA TYR A 133 -9.40 0.53 2.06
C TYR A 133 -8.38 0.14 3.12
N GLN A 134 -8.44 0.83 4.28
CA GLN A 134 -7.64 0.55 5.49
C GLN A 134 -6.19 0.13 5.18
N ARG A 135 -5.48 0.95 4.39
CA ARG A 135 -4.12 0.66 3.96
C ARG A 135 -3.12 0.81 5.10
N HIS A 136 -2.24 -0.17 5.23
CA HIS A 136 -1.12 -0.13 6.16
C HIS A 136 0.20 -0.11 5.37
N ASP A 137 1.07 0.86 5.69
CA ASP A 137 2.33 1.05 5.00
C ASP A 137 3.47 1.44 5.95
N VAL A 138 4.69 1.30 5.47
CA VAL A 138 5.89 1.87 6.06
C VAL A 138 6.26 3.13 5.28
N HIS A 139 5.98 4.28 5.85
CA HIS A 139 6.08 5.57 5.17
C HIS A 139 7.48 5.86 4.55
N ILE A 140 8.57 5.53 5.27
CA ILE A 140 9.93 5.85 4.79
C ILE A 140 10.39 5.03 3.59
N THR A 141 9.69 3.98 3.25
CA THR A 141 9.98 3.09 2.12
C THR A 141 8.85 3.02 1.11
N ASP A 142 7.69 3.64 1.41
CA ASP A 142 6.47 3.50 0.61
C ASP A 142 6.07 2.03 0.41
N ARG A 143 6.37 1.18 1.42
CA ARG A 143 6.06 -0.24 1.40
C ARG A 143 4.69 -0.46 2.04
N TYR A 144 3.70 -0.75 1.20
CA TYR A 144 2.42 -1.27 1.68
C TYR A 144 2.58 -2.75 2.04
N TYR A 145 2.00 -3.15 3.17
CA TYR A 145 2.03 -4.54 3.62
C TYR A 145 0.63 -5.11 3.87
N TRP A 146 -0.38 -4.28 3.98
CA TRP A 146 -1.78 -4.67 4.06
C TRP A 146 -2.65 -3.67 3.32
N ASP A 147 -3.01 -4.00 2.09
CA ASP A 147 -3.74 -3.14 1.16
C ASP A 147 -4.52 -3.99 0.15
N ILE A 148 -5.84 -3.99 0.28
CA ILE A 148 -6.75 -4.62 -0.67
C ILE A 148 -7.58 -3.57 -1.43
N SER A 149 -7.08 -2.34 -1.54
CA SER A 149 -7.78 -1.24 -2.20
C SER A 149 -8.27 -1.63 -3.59
N GLY A 150 -9.51 -1.27 -3.90
CA GLY A 150 -10.14 -1.62 -5.16
C GLY A 150 -11.61 -1.25 -5.21
N ALA A 151 -12.32 -1.76 -6.21
CA ALA A 151 -13.76 -1.65 -6.32
C ALA A 151 -14.42 -2.72 -5.44
N GLY A 152 -15.35 -2.30 -4.59
CA GLY A 152 -15.97 -3.22 -3.63
C GLY A 152 -17.05 -2.59 -2.77
N ALA A 153 -17.35 -3.26 -1.69
CA ALA A 153 -18.28 -2.78 -0.65
C ALA A 153 -17.88 -3.38 0.70
N GLY A 154 -18.29 -2.73 1.76
CA GLY A 154 -18.00 -3.22 3.11
C GLY A 154 -18.68 -2.44 4.21
N ILE A 155 -18.48 -2.92 5.42
CA ILE A 155 -18.94 -2.27 6.66
C ILE A 155 -17.71 -2.13 7.56
N GLU A 156 -17.43 -0.92 8.01
CA GLU A 156 -16.30 -0.62 8.87
C GLU A 156 -16.75 -0.23 10.27
N ASN A 157 -15.91 -0.58 11.25
CA ASN A 157 -16.08 -0.11 12.63
C ASN A 157 -17.35 -0.58 13.34
N ILE A 158 -17.80 -1.79 13.07
CA ILE A 158 -18.86 -2.44 13.87
C ILE A 158 -18.31 -2.64 15.29
N ALA A 159 -18.91 -1.99 16.28
CA ALA A 159 -18.53 -2.19 17.68
C ALA A 159 -18.79 -3.64 18.10
N MET A 160 -17.74 -4.34 18.53
CA MET A 160 -17.84 -5.75 18.92
C MET A 160 -16.90 -6.03 20.11
N GLY A 161 -17.47 -6.17 21.29
CA GLY A 161 -16.69 -6.32 22.52
C GLY A 161 -15.74 -5.13 22.75
N PRO A 162 -14.45 -5.36 23.05
CA PRO A 162 -13.49 -4.28 23.32
C PRO A 162 -12.96 -3.59 22.05
N GLY A 163 -13.19 -4.15 20.87
CA GLY A 163 -12.67 -3.66 19.59
C GLY A 163 -13.76 -3.39 18.58
N LYS A 164 -13.33 -3.26 17.34
CA LYS A 164 -14.17 -2.97 16.18
C LYS A 164 -13.90 -3.97 15.06
N LEU A 165 -14.97 -4.52 14.50
CA LEU A 165 -14.93 -5.41 13.35
C LEU A 165 -15.18 -4.61 12.07
N SER A 166 -14.38 -4.84 11.05
CA SER A 166 -14.60 -4.36 9.68
C SER A 166 -14.63 -5.55 8.73
N LEU A 167 -15.55 -5.51 7.77
CA LEU A 167 -15.74 -6.55 6.76
C LEU A 167 -15.78 -5.89 5.39
N ALA A 168 -15.10 -6.46 4.40
CA ALA A 168 -15.12 -5.97 3.04
C ALA A 168 -15.11 -7.11 2.02
N TRP A 169 -15.65 -6.82 0.84
CA TRP A 169 -15.49 -7.60 -0.36
C TRP A 169 -14.98 -6.67 -1.45
N VAL A 170 -13.78 -6.95 -1.97
CA VAL A 170 -13.10 -6.13 -2.97
C VAL A 170 -12.67 -7.00 -4.13
N ARG A 171 -12.83 -6.49 -5.35
CA ARG A 171 -12.21 -7.07 -6.54
C ARG A 171 -10.83 -6.45 -6.71
N SER A 172 -9.81 -7.28 -6.84
CA SER A 172 -8.43 -6.84 -7.08
C SER A 172 -7.76 -7.75 -8.09
N ASP A 173 -7.84 -7.35 -9.38
CA ASP A 173 -7.04 -7.94 -10.44
C ASP A 173 -5.88 -7.01 -10.73
N ARG A 174 -4.67 -7.38 -10.36
CA ARG A 174 -3.48 -6.72 -10.90
C ARG A 174 -3.22 -7.31 -12.27
N GLU A 175 -3.22 -6.44 -13.26
CA GLU A 175 -2.69 -6.77 -14.58
C GLU A 175 -1.18 -6.98 -14.46
N SER A 176 -0.69 -7.94 -15.24
CA SER A 176 0.69 -8.41 -15.20
C SER A 176 1.76 -7.39 -15.62
N GLU A 177 1.36 -6.22 -16.13
CA GLU A 177 2.27 -5.22 -16.67
C GLU A 177 3.25 -4.61 -15.64
N ASP A 178 2.92 -4.64 -14.35
CA ASP A 178 3.77 -4.05 -13.30
C ASP A 178 4.87 -4.99 -12.78
N PHE A 179 4.87 -6.24 -13.19
CA PHE A 179 5.85 -7.24 -12.75
C PHE A 179 6.34 -8.05 -13.94
N ASN A 180 7.53 -7.79 -14.41
CA ASN A 180 8.23 -8.31 -15.59
C ASN A 180 8.32 -9.85 -15.74
N GLN A 181 7.43 -10.64 -15.16
CA GLN A 181 7.55 -12.10 -15.16
C GLN A 181 6.27 -12.87 -15.50
N ILE A 182 5.16 -12.22 -15.84
CA ILE A 182 3.96 -12.92 -16.27
C ILE A 182 3.76 -12.71 -17.78
N PRO A 183 3.64 -13.79 -18.57
CA PRO A 183 3.42 -13.66 -20.00
C PRO A 183 2.15 -12.88 -20.34
N ASP A 184 2.19 -12.04 -21.38
CA ASP A 184 1.08 -11.19 -21.89
C ASP A 184 -0.24 -11.93 -22.22
N GLU A 185 -0.25 -13.25 -22.05
CA GLU A 185 -1.38 -14.12 -22.41
C GLU A 185 -2.26 -14.53 -21.22
N ILE A 186 -1.95 -14.09 -19.99
CA ILE A 186 -2.75 -14.47 -18.83
C ILE A 186 -3.94 -13.53 -18.72
N LYS A 187 -5.13 -14.01 -19.05
CA LYS A 187 -6.39 -13.31 -18.82
C LYS A 187 -6.57 -13.08 -17.31
N PRO A 188 -7.26 -11.97 -16.93
CA PRO A 188 -7.50 -11.64 -15.54
C PRO A 188 -8.02 -12.84 -14.74
N LEU A 189 -7.46 -13.06 -13.57
CA LEU A 189 -7.89 -14.12 -12.67
C LEU A 189 -9.26 -13.81 -12.04
N ASN A 190 -9.72 -12.58 -12.21
CA ASN A 190 -10.97 -12.06 -11.66
C ASN A 190 -11.08 -12.28 -10.16
N MET A 191 -10.01 -11.93 -9.46
CA MET A 191 -9.82 -12.16 -8.04
C MET A 191 -10.82 -11.38 -7.20
N ASN A 192 -11.47 -12.08 -6.29
CA ASN A 192 -12.35 -11.51 -5.29
C ASN A 192 -11.75 -11.73 -3.90
N ILE A 193 -11.58 -10.68 -3.11
CA ILE A 193 -10.99 -10.75 -1.77
C ILE A 193 -12.08 -10.45 -0.74
N LEU A 194 -12.29 -11.38 0.17
CA LEU A 194 -13.09 -11.19 1.37
C LEU A 194 -12.13 -10.84 2.52
N ASP A 195 -12.32 -9.68 3.12
CA ASP A 195 -11.49 -9.17 4.21
C ASP A 195 -12.31 -9.09 5.49
N ALA A 196 -11.69 -9.48 6.59
CA ALA A 196 -12.22 -9.29 7.93
C ALA A 196 -11.11 -8.81 8.85
N ARG A 197 -11.30 -7.65 9.50
CA ARG A 197 -10.33 -7.04 10.42
C ARG A 197 -10.97 -6.76 11.76
N TYR A 198 -10.26 -7.07 12.84
CA TYR A 198 -10.66 -6.75 14.19
C TYR A 198 -9.58 -5.93 14.87
N ALA A 199 -9.85 -4.64 15.07
CA ALA A 199 -8.91 -3.64 15.55
C ALA A 199 -9.29 -3.13 16.93
N GLY A 200 -8.30 -2.53 17.64
CA GLY A 200 -8.53 -1.86 18.92
C GLY A 200 -8.51 -2.80 20.13
N LEU A 201 -7.90 -3.97 20.01
CA LEU A 201 -7.62 -4.83 21.16
C LEU A 201 -6.49 -4.23 22.01
N ASN A 202 -6.84 -3.52 23.08
CA ASN A 202 -5.86 -3.00 24.02
C ASN A 202 -5.27 -4.15 24.85
N LEU A 203 -3.96 -4.37 24.71
CA LEU A 203 -3.23 -5.42 25.44
C LEU A 203 -2.67 -4.88 26.76
N TRP A 204 -2.14 -3.66 26.76
CA TRP A 204 -1.69 -2.88 27.91
C TRP A 204 -1.73 -1.39 27.53
N ASP A 205 -1.43 -0.52 28.48
CA ASP A 205 -1.45 0.93 28.26
C ASP A 205 -0.46 1.33 27.14
N GLY A 206 -0.97 2.00 26.11
CA GLY A 206 -0.21 2.40 24.92
C GLY A 206 0.05 1.27 23.92
N ALA A 207 -0.58 0.09 24.05
CA ALA A 207 -0.44 -1.00 23.08
C ALA A 207 -1.78 -1.56 22.62
N SER A 208 -1.96 -1.66 21.32
CA SER A 208 -3.14 -2.23 20.69
C SER A 208 -2.77 -3.26 19.62
N LEU A 209 -3.60 -4.29 19.52
CA LEU A 209 -3.49 -5.34 18.50
C LEU A 209 -4.62 -5.22 17.47
N GLU A 210 -4.28 -5.39 16.22
CA GLU A 210 -5.19 -5.58 15.11
C GLU A 210 -4.93 -6.94 14.47
N LEU A 211 -6.00 -7.68 14.20
CA LEU A 211 -5.96 -9.00 13.57
C LEU A 211 -6.80 -8.98 12.29
N GLY A 212 -6.36 -9.67 11.26
CA GLY A 212 -7.14 -9.77 10.05
C GLY A 212 -6.86 -10.99 9.21
N ILE A 213 -7.82 -11.23 8.35
CA ILE A 213 -7.81 -12.30 7.35
C ILE A 213 -8.29 -11.73 6.02
N ASP A 214 -7.51 -11.97 4.96
CA ASP A 214 -7.89 -11.78 3.58
C ASP A 214 -8.04 -13.15 2.92
N TYR A 215 -9.23 -13.47 2.42
CA TYR A 215 -9.53 -14.69 1.70
C TYR A 215 -9.71 -14.36 0.22
N ALA A 216 -8.74 -14.76 -0.60
CA ALA A 216 -8.75 -14.55 -2.04
C ALA A 216 -9.45 -15.70 -2.73
N ILE A 217 -10.48 -15.41 -3.51
CA ILE A 217 -11.25 -16.34 -4.31
C ILE A 217 -10.84 -16.18 -5.77
N ALA A 218 -10.19 -17.21 -6.33
CA ALA A 218 -9.88 -17.27 -7.75
C ALA A 218 -11.16 -17.54 -8.56
N ASN A 219 -11.46 -16.66 -9.51
CA ASN A 219 -12.69 -16.79 -10.32
C ASN A 219 -12.39 -16.54 -11.81
N PRO A 220 -11.52 -17.36 -12.43
CA PRO A 220 -11.08 -17.17 -13.80
C PRO A 220 -12.24 -17.28 -14.80
N ASP A 221 -12.13 -16.54 -15.89
CA ASP A 221 -13.09 -16.64 -16.99
C ASP A 221 -13.10 -18.04 -17.62
N HIS A 222 -14.23 -18.41 -18.23
CA HIS A 222 -14.39 -19.71 -18.89
C HIS A 222 -13.35 -19.95 -19.99
N ASP A 223 -12.93 -18.91 -20.68
CA ASP A 223 -11.92 -18.95 -21.74
C ASP A 223 -10.51 -18.54 -21.27
N ALA A 224 -10.30 -18.47 -19.94
CA ALA A 224 -8.98 -18.23 -19.36
C ALA A 224 -8.00 -19.37 -19.70
N ASN A 225 -6.70 -19.09 -19.64
CA ASN A 225 -5.66 -20.09 -19.83
C ASN A 225 -5.65 -21.13 -18.69
N GLN A 226 -4.87 -22.21 -18.85
CA GLN A 226 -4.85 -23.31 -17.88
C GLN A 226 -4.27 -22.85 -16.54
N ALA A 227 -3.27 -21.98 -16.51
CA ALA A 227 -2.68 -21.49 -15.26
C ALA A 227 -3.70 -20.73 -14.40
N ALA A 228 -4.50 -19.86 -15.01
CA ALA A 228 -5.57 -19.16 -14.32
C ALA A 228 -6.67 -20.11 -13.82
N LYS A 229 -6.99 -21.17 -14.61
CA LYS A 229 -7.98 -22.20 -14.22
C LYS A 229 -7.52 -23.11 -13.09
N ASP A 230 -6.22 -23.31 -12.97
CA ASP A 230 -5.60 -24.12 -11.93
C ASP A 230 -5.32 -23.31 -10.65
N ALA A 231 -5.48 -21.98 -10.69
CA ALA A 231 -5.31 -21.13 -9.53
C ALA A 231 -6.29 -21.54 -8.41
N LYS A 232 -5.76 -21.59 -7.19
CA LYS A 232 -6.53 -21.94 -6.00
C LYS A 232 -6.87 -20.70 -5.19
N ASP A 233 -7.88 -20.83 -4.35
CA ASP A 233 -8.15 -19.83 -3.32
C ASP A 233 -7.01 -19.79 -2.30
N GLY A 234 -6.77 -18.62 -1.73
CA GLY A 234 -5.70 -18.43 -0.75
C GLY A 234 -6.09 -17.57 0.42
N VAL A 235 -5.29 -17.64 1.47
CA VAL A 235 -5.49 -16.91 2.71
C VAL A 235 -4.24 -16.09 3.02
N MET A 236 -4.43 -14.82 3.42
CA MET A 236 -3.42 -14.03 4.11
C MET A 236 -3.92 -13.69 5.51
N LEU A 237 -3.12 -13.99 6.52
CA LEU A 237 -3.36 -13.63 7.91
C LEU A 237 -2.42 -12.51 8.32
N THR A 238 -2.94 -11.54 9.04
CA THR A 238 -2.16 -10.40 9.56
C THR A 238 -2.42 -10.21 11.04
N ALA A 239 -1.35 -10.03 11.80
CA ALA A 239 -1.39 -9.56 13.18
C ALA A 239 -0.45 -8.35 13.30
N GLU A 240 -0.99 -7.20 13.69
CA GLU A 240 -0.25 -5.95 13.88
C GLU A 240 -0.36 -5.47 15.32
N LEU A 241 0.77 -5.41 16.01
CA LEU A 241 0.90 -4.79 17.33
C LEU A 241 1.41 -3.36 17.16
N THR A 242 0.62 -2.39 17.56
CA THR A 242 1.01 -0.97 17.63
C THR A 242 1.31 -0.59 19.07
N GLN A 243 2.46 0.04 19.30
CA GLN A 243 2.90 0.49 20.62
C GLN A 243 3.27 1.98 20.58
N SER A 244 2.82 2.72 21.56
CA SER A 244 3.29 4.11 21.81
C SER A 244 4.66 4.05 22.48
N VAL A 245 5.66 4.64 21.84
CA VAL A 245 7.05 4.62 22.32
C VAL A 245 7.70 5.98 22.12
N LEU A 246 8.27 6.56 23.18
CA LEU A 246 9.08 7.79 23.14
C LEU A 246 8.45 8.92 22.30
N GLY A 247 7.18 9.24 22.56
CA GLY A 247 6.45 10.29 21.87
C GLY A 247 6.09 9.99 20.42
N GLY A 248 6.33 8.78 19.96
CA GLY A 248 5.97 8.25 18.65
C GLY A 248 5.31 6.88 18.74
N PHE A 249 5.59 6.03 17.77
CA PHE A 249 5.04 4.67 17.73
C PHE A 249 6.06 3.66 17.19
N ASN A 250 5.84 2.42 17.54
CA ASN A 250 6.46 1.24 16.94
C ASN A 250 5.38 0.23 16.58
N LYS A 251 5.45 -0.32 15.37
CA LYS A 251 4.57 -1.40 14.91
C LYS A 251 5.38 -2.66 14.66
N THR A 252 4.85 -3.78 15.13
CA THR A 252 5.36 -5.12 14.83
C THR A 252 4.27 -5.90 14.12
N VAL A 253 4.54 -6.36 12.91
CA VAL A 253 3.58 -7.04 12.05
C VAL A 253 4.08 -8.44 11.75
N VAL A 254 3.20 -9.42 11.92
CA VAL A 254 3.43 -10.80 11.52
C VAL A 254 2.36 -11.17 10.50
N GLN A 255 2.79 -11.68 9.35
CA GLN A 255 1.89 -12.13 8.30
C GLN A 255 2.23 -13.55 7.85
N PHE A 256 1.20 -14.25 7.47
CA PHE A 256 1.25 -15.55 6.81
C PHE A 256 0.41 -15.50 5.54
N GLY A 257 0.88 -16.08 4.46
CA GLY A 257 0.12 -16.23 3.23
C GLY A 257 0.36 -17.60 2.60
N ASN A 258 -0.66 -18.14 1.95
CA ASN A 258 -0.54 -19.39 1.22
C ASN A 258 -1.02 -19.25 -0.23
N GLU A 259 -0.80 -20.27 -1.02
CA GLU A 259 -1.14 -20.32 -2.45
C GLU A 259 -0.68 -19.07 -3.19
N GLY A 260 -1.52 -18.38 -3.93
CA GLY A 260 -1.16 -17.18 -4.67
C GLY A 260 -0.72 -15.98 -3.83
N TYR A 261 -0.83 -16.01 -2.51
CA TYR A 261 -0.26 -15.02 -1.61
C TYR A 261 1.22 -15.30 -1.23
N GLY A 262 1.69 -16.54 -1.41
CA GLY A 262 3.02 -16.97 -0.96
C GLY A 262 4.16 -16.10 -1.51
N ALA A 263 4.58 -16.34 -2.75
CA ALA A 263 5.67 -15.59 -3.38
C ALA A 263 5.45 -14.07 -3.43
N PRO A 264 4.25 -13.54 -3.78
CA PRO A 264 3.97 -12.11 -3.73
C PRO A 264 4.30 -11.47 -2.38
N MET A 265 4.04 -12.14 -1.26
CA MET A 265 4.35 -11.61 0.08
C MET A 265 5.84 -11.35 0.26
N VAL A 266 6.71 -12.20 -0.25
CA VAL A 266 8.16 -12.01 -0.18
C VAL A 266 8.61 -10.84 -1.03
N TYR A 267 8.04 -10.67 -2.23
CA TYR A 267 8.33 -9.54 -3.13
C TYR A 267 7.62 -8.23 -2.78
N GLY A 268 6.90 -8.16 -1.67
CA GLY A 268 6.25 -6.95 -1.18
C GLY A 268 4.76 -6.84 -1.46
N GLY A 269 4.10 -7.94 -1.86
CA GLY A 269 2.64 -8.00 -1.99
C GLY A 269 1.93 -7.64 -0.69
N ALA A 270 0.85 -6.88 -0.79
CA ALA A 270 0.13 -6.31 0.36
C ALA A 270 -1.27 -6.92 0.58
N GLY A 271 -1.62 -7.97 -0.13
CA GLY A 271 -2.95 -8.58 -0.13
C GLY A 271 -3.74 -8.35 -1.43
N ASN A 272 -3.41 -7.28 -2.17
CA ASN A 272 -4.00 -6.98 -3.47
C ASN A 272 -3.28 -7.63 -4.66
N TRP A 273 -2.19 -8.32 -4.42
CA TRP A 273 -1.46 -9.08 -5.43
C TRP A 273 -1.53 -10.55 -5.11
N TYR A 274 -2.10 -11.31 -6.05
CA TYR A 274 -2.27 -12.74 -6.00
C TYR A 274 -1.71 -13.37 -7.28
N ALA A 275 -0.75 -14.27 -7.14
CA ALA A 275 -0.10 -14.90 -8.30
C ALA A 275 -0.96 -16.07 -8.82
N ALA A 276 -1.47 -15.95 -10.06
CA ALA A 276 -2.21 -17.02 -10.72
C ALA A 276 -1.35 -18.27 -10.96
N GLU A 277 -0.05 -18.07 -11.11
CA GLU A 277 0.93 -19.13 -11.36
C GLU A 277 1.34 -19.91 -10.10
N ALA A 278 0.65 -19.70 -8.98
CA ALA A 278 0.90 -20.49 -7.78
C ALA A 278 0.61 -21.98 -8.02
N LYS A 279 1.32 -22.56 -8.99
CA LYS A 279 1.44 -24.02 -9.17
C LYS A 279 1.99 -24.72 -7.92
N HIS A 280 2.22 -23.95 -6.88
CA HIS A 280 3.27 -24.28 -5.93
C HIS A 280 2.72 -24.69 -4.58
N GLY A 281 1.48 -24.37 -4.24
CA GLY A 281 0.93 -24.74 -2.94
C GLY A 281 1.81 -24.30 -1.78
N GLY A 282 2.70 -23.32 -2.02
CA GLY A 282 3.65 -22.82 -1.06
C GLY A 282 2.99 -21.88 -0.07
N SER A 283 3.68 -21.60 1.00
CA SER A 283 3.30 -20.59 1.97
C SER A 283 4.46 -19.62 2.20
N ALA A 284 4.14 -18.44 2.75
CA ALA A 284 5.15 -17.47 3.12
C ALA A 284 4.84 -16.87 4.49
N TYR A 285 5.89 -16.42 5.14
CA TYR A 285 5.83 -15.64 6.36
C TYR A 285 6.55 -14.33 6.17
N ARG A 286 6.02 -13.28 6.76
CA ARG A 286 6.65 -11.96 6.77
C ARG A 286 6.59 -11.36 8.18
N LEU A 287 7.74 -10.87 8.63
CA LEU A 287 7.88 -10.07 9.84
C LEU A 287 8.30 -8.66 9.45
N ILE A 288 7.56 -7.66 9.94
CA ILE A 288 7.89 -6.25 9.76
C ILE A 288 7.96 -5.60 11.13
N ASN A 289 8.98 -4.78 11.36
CA ASN A 289 9.02 -3.86 12.47
C ASN A 289 9.35 -2.47 11.93
N HIS A 290 8.53 -1.49 12.27
CA HIS A 290 8.71 -0.12 11.80
C HIS A 290 8.13 0.90 12.77
N GLY A 291 8.59 2.13 12.67
CA GLY A 291 8.07 3.18 13.53
C GLY A 291 8.77 4.51 13.35
N VAL A 292 8.31 5.47 14.12
CA VAL A 292 8.90 6.78 14.29
C VAL A 292 8.92 7.07 15.79
N ILE A 293 10.08 7.38 16.34
CA ILE A 293 10.26 7.74 17.75
C ILE A 293 10.98 9.07 17.87
N SER A 294 10.68 9.82 18.93
CA SER A 294 11.34 11.07 19.23
C SER A 294 12.36 10.88 20.34
N LEU A 295 13.62 11.22 20.07
CA LEU A 295 14.74 11.14 20.99
C LEU A 295 15.09 12.54 21.52
N GLY A 296 14.27 13.06 22.41
CA GLY A 296 14.32 14.44 22.91
C GLY A 296 13.71 15.43 21.90
N GLU A 297 14.08 16.71 22.07
CA GLU A 297 13.47 17.81 21.29
C GLU A 297 13.96 17.88 19.83
N HIS A 298 15.23 17.52 19.61
CA HIS A 298 15.91 17.75 18.33
C HIS A 298 16.00 16.51 17.43
N TRP A 299 15.75 15.32 17.92
CA TRP A 299 15.92 14.11 17.13
C TRP A 299 14.63 13.31 16.97
N ASP A 300 14.35 12.94 15.74
CA ASP A 300 13.42 11.87 15.43
C ASP A 300 14.19 10.73 14.73
N LEU A 301 13.76 9.49 14.96
CA LEU A 301 14.29 8.32 14.31
C LEU A 301 13.14 7.50 13.73
N SER A 302 13.17 7.30 12.42
CA SER A 302 12.30 6.31 11.77
C SER A 302 13.11 5.10 11.33
N HIS A 303 12.47 3.94 11.33
CA HIS A 303 13.10 2.69 10.94
C HIS A 303 12.12 1.76 10.23
N GLN A 304 12.68 0.83 9.46
CA GLN A 304 12.04 -0.35 8.92
C GLN A 304 12.99 -1.55 9.08
N LEU A 305 12.44 -2.68 9.50
CA LEU A 305 13.03 -4.01 9.36
C LEU A 305 11.98 -4.91 8.71
N VAL A 306 12.37 -5.62 7.65
CA VAL A 306 11.52 -6.61 6.99
C VAL A 306 12.31 -7.90 6.84
N TRP A 307 11.69 -8.99 7.18
CA TRP A 307 12.13 -10.32 6.82
C TRP A 307 10.93 -11.09 6.27
N ALA A 308 11.07 -11.70 5.10
CA ALA A 308 10.04 -12.52 4.49
C ALA A 308 10.69 -13.74 3.85
N SER A 309 10.00 -14.87 3.91
CA SER A 309 10.47 -16.11 3.29
C SER A 309 9.28 -16.96 2.85
N THR A 310 9.40 -17.58 1.67
CA THR A 310 8.53 -18.70 1.31
C THR A 310 8.98 -19.98 2.01
N ILE A 311 8.05 -20.91 2.16
CA ILE A 311 8.29 -22.26 2.65
C ILE A 311 7.59 -23.23 1.71
N ASP A 312 8.31 -24.26 1.30
CA ASP A 312 7.80 -25.27 0.38
C ASP A 312 7.38 -24.70 -1.00
N ASP A 313 7.97 -23.57 -1.42
CA ASP A 313 7.77 -23.08 -2.79
C ASP A 313 8.41 -24.06 -3.78
N ILE A 314 7.68 -24.45 -4.81
CA ILE A 314 8.10 -25.45 -5.79
C ILE A 314 8.12 -24.78 -7.15
N GLN A 315 9.31 -24.48 -7.69
CA GLN A 315 9.48 -24.04 -9.06
C GLN A 315 10.07 -25.18 -9.89
N ASP A 316 9.48 -25.45 -11.04
CA ASP A 316 9.90 -26.52 -11.97
C ASP A 316 10.07 -27.89 -11.30
N GLY A 317 9.24 -28.20 -10.30
CA GLY A 317 9.30 -29.45 -9.54
C GLY A 317 10.44 -29.53 -8.52
N GLN A 318 11.17 -28.43 -8.30
CA GLN A 318 12.20 -28.30 -7.28
C GLN A 318 11.70 -27.40 -6.15
N LYS A 319 11.93 -27.78 -4.90
CA LYS A 319 11.71 -26.87 -3.76
C LYS A 319 12.73 -25.75 -3.80
N GLN A 320 12.26 -24.53 -3.79
CA GLN A 320 13.11 -23.33 -3.84
C GLN A 320 12.49 -22.26 -2.95
N ASP A 321 13.02 -22.15 -1.75
CA ASP A 321 12.58 -21.09 -0.83
C ASP A 321 13.27 -19.78 -1.23
N ILE A 322 12.50 -18.72 -1.33
CA ILE A 322 12.99 -17.37 -1.57
C ILE A 322 12.89 -16.54 -0.30
N THR A 323 13.85 -15.66 -0.08
CA THR A 323 13.85 -14.76 1.09
C THR A 323 14.07 -13.31 0.69
N ASN A 324 13.50 -12.39 1.45
CA ASN A 324 13.79 -10.96 1.38
C ASN A 324 14.14 -10.46 2.78
N PHE A 325 15.24 -9.75 2.88
CA PHE A 325 15.61 -8.99 4.06
C PHE A 325 15.81 -7.52 3.68
N SER A 326 15.26 -6.61 4.46
CA SER A 326 15.45 -5.17 4.30
C SER A 326 15.57 -4.48 5.66
N ALA A 327 16.51 -3.55 5.76
CA ALA A 327 16.69 -2.69 6.92
C ALA A 327 16.90 -1.25 6.47
N VAL A 328 16.09 -0.31 6.97
CA VAL A 328 16.20 1.12 6.68
C VAL A 328 16.13 1.90 7.98
N VAL A 329 17.01 2.87 8.13
CA VAL A 329 17.00 3.81 9.25
C VAL A 329 17.06 5.25 8.73
N ARG A 330 16.27 6.13 9.33
CA ARG A 330 16.20 7.56 8.95
C ARG A 330 16.22 8.44 10.22
N PRO A 331 17.39 8.76 10.77
CA PRO A 331 17.52 9.84 11.76
C PRO A 331 17.27 11.21 11.12
N VAL A 332 16.57 12.05 11.86
CA VAL A 332 16.22 13.42 11.49
C VAL A 332 16.66 14.34 12.61
N TYR A 333 17.54 15.30 12.31
CA TYR A 333 17.92 16.35 13.25
C TYR A 333 17.12 17.62 12.95
N LYS A 334 16.42 18.14 13.95
CA LYS A 334 15.64 19.37 13.89
C LYS A 334 16.47 20.53 14.42
N TRP A 335 16.87 21.44 13.53
CA TRP A 335 17.60 22.65 13.91
C TRP A 335 16.68 23.67 14.59
N ASP A 336 15.48 23.80 14.02
CA ASP A 336 14.39 24.64 14.48
C ASP A 336 13.06 24.10 13.93
N ASP A 337 12.00 24.91 13.99
CA ASP A 337 10.68 24.52 13.52
C ASP A 337 10.58 24.32 12.00
N HIS A 338 11.56 24.81 11.24
CA HIS A 338 11.48 24.82 9.77
C HIS A 338 12.65 24.16 9.06
N HIS A 339 13.76 23.90 9.77
CA HIS A 339 14.99 23.37 9.18
C HIS A 339 15.35 22.01 9.78
N LYS A 340 15.59 21.04 8.90
CA LYS A 340 15.97 19.67 9.29
C LYS A 340 17.12 19.16 8.44
N THR A 341 18.04 18.42 9.06
CA THR A 341 18.97 17.55 8.34
C THR A 341 18.51 16.11 8.50
N ILE A 342 18.40 15.41 7.39
CA ILE A 342 17.90 14.04 7.32
C ILE A 342 19.00 13.15 6.75
N PHE A 343 19.31 12.08 7.45
CA PHE A 343 20.12 10.99 6.90
C PHE A 343 19.25 9.76 6.73
N GLU A 344 19.48 8.97 5.67
CA GLU A 344 18.84 7.69 5.49
C GLU A 344 19.88 6.67 5.02
N ALA A 345 19.88 5.52 5.68
CA ALA A 345 20.65 4.36 5.26
C ALA A 345 19.71 3.16 5.07
N GLY A 346 19.85 2.49 3.94
CA GLY A 346 19.11 1.29 3.60
C GLY A 346 20.04 0.16 3.14
N TYR A 347 19.66 -1.06 3.47
CA TYR A 347 20.28 -2.30 3.04
C TYR A 347 19.20 -3.33 2.72
N PHE A 348 19.37 -4.10 1.64
CA PHE A 348 18.56 -5.27 1.38
C PHE A 348 19.38 -6.41 0.82
N ALA A 349 18.87 -7.63 0.99
CA ALA A 349 19.37 -8.84 0.37
C ALA A 349 18.16 -9.74 0.04
N ASN A 350 18.12 -10.22 -1.18
CA ASN A 350 17.16 -11.20 -1.66
C ASN A 350 17.93 -12.47 -2.01
N ASP A 351 17.51 -13.59 -1.43
CA ASP A 351 17.87 -14.93 -1.90
C ASP A 351 16.76 -15.38 -2.85
N GLY A 352 17.08 -15.47 -4.13
CA GLY A 352 16.14 -15.92 -5.15
C GLY A 352 16.11 -17.45 -5.24
N ALA A 353 15.21 -17.95 -6.08
CA ALA A 353 15.06 -19.38 -6.32
C ALA A 353 16.34 -20.04 -6.92
N THR A 354 17.22 -19.24 -7.50
CA THR A 354 18.54 -19.65 -7.99
C THR A 354 19.55 -18.56 -7.67
N ASP A 355 20.85 -18.89 -7.63
CA ASP A 355 21.93 -17.90 -7.42
C ASP A 355 21.87 -16.74 -8.43
N ALA A 356 21.36 -16.98 -9.64
CA ALA A 356 21.18 -15.96 -10.67
C ALA A 356 20.08 -14.94 -10.32
N ASN A 357 19.20 -15.27 -9.40
CA ASN A 357 18.08 -14.42 -8.94
C ASN A 357 18.38 -13.74 -7.61
N ASN A 358 19.57 -13.99 -7.03
CA ASN A 358 20.02 -13.28 -5.86
C ASN A 358 20.23 -11.81 -6.20
N SER A 359 19.80 -10.93 -5.33
CA SER A 359 19.98 -9.48 -5.47
C SER A 359 20.23 -8.84 -4.13
N GLY A 360 20.91 -7.71 -4.14
CA GLY A 360 21.21 -6.98 -2.93
C GLY A 360 21.68 -5.57 -3.21
N GLY A 361 21.66 -4.74 -2.19
CA GLY A 361 22.14 -3.38 -2.37
C GLY A 361 22.08 -2.52 -1.12
N GLN A 362 22.64 -1.34 -1.29
CA GLN A 362 22.78 -0.35 -0.22
C GLN A 362 22.44 1.04 -0.75
N LYS A 363 21.88 1.87 0.13
CA LYS A 363 21.64 3.29 -0.14
C LYS A 363 22.02 4.13 1.06
N TYR A 364 22.66 5.27 0.79
CA TYR A 364 22.93 6.32 1.77
C TYR A 364 22.50 7.66 1.19
N THR A 365 21.66 8.39 1.89
CA THR A 365 21.18 9.70 1.47
C THR A 365 21.34 10.71 2.59
N LEU A 366 21.88 11.89 2.26
CA LEU A 366 21.89 13.06 3.14
C LEU A 366 21.02 14.14 2.50
N ALA A 367 20.12 14.71 3.28
CA ALA A 367 19.24 15.78 2.82
C ALA A 367 19.18 16.93 3.82
N GLN A 368 19.12 18.16 3.28
CA GLN A 368 18.66 19.34 4.00
C GLN A 368 17.21 19.61 3.60
N ALA A 369 16.34 19.79 4.58
CA ALA A 369 14.93 19.99 4.38
C ALA A 369 14.41 21.29 5.00
N TRP A 370 13.44 21.92 4.33
CA TRP A 370 12.66 23.06 4.79
C TRP A 370 11.20 22.61 4.90
N THR A 371 10.61 22.75 6.08
CA THR A 371 9.30 22.15 6.40
C THR A 371 8.37 23.16 7.08
N ALA A 372 7.06 22.95 6.93
CA ALA A 372 6.05 23.73 7.63
C ALA A 372 5.80 23.17 9.05
N GLY A 373 6.84 23.20 9.90
CA GLY A 373 6.80 22.74 11.30
C GLY A 373 7.86 21.68 11.62
N SER A 374 8.11 21.46 12.92
CA SER A 374 9.19 20.59 13.42
C SER A 374 8.83 19.09 13.44
N SER A 375 7.55 18.71 13.33
CA SER A 375 7.12 17.31 13.34
C SER A 375 7.78 16.52 12.20
N PHE A 376 8.12 15.26 12.44
CA PHE A 376 8.53 14.32 11.39
C PHE A 376 7.55 14.30 10.20
N TRP A 377 6.27 14.51 10.46
CA TRP A 377 5.16 14.50 9.51
C TRP A 377 4.83 15.85 8.90
N ALA A 378 5.54 16.92 9.28
CA ALA A 378 5.24 18.28 8.79
C ALA A 378 5.38 18.37 7.26
N ARG A 379 4.36 18.90 6.61
CA ARG A 379 4.27 19.14 5.17
C ARG A 379 3.63 20.51 4.92
N PRO A 380 3.93 21.19 3.80
CA PRO A 380 4.85 20.79 2.74
C PRO A 380 6.31 20.77 3.17
N GLU A 381 7.14 20.09 2.39
CA GLU A 381 8.56 19.95 2.60
C GLU A 381 9.33 20.11 1.29
N ILE A 382 10.38 20.94 1.29
CA ILE A 382 11.33 21.09 0.19
C ILE A 382 12.66 20.47 0.62
N ARG A 383 13.29 19.68 -0.23
CA ARG A 383 14.54 18.98 0.07
C ARG A 383 15.61 19.23 -0.98
N LEU A 384 16.84 19.42 -0.51
CA LEU A 384 18.05 19.24 -1.31
C LEU A 384 18.76 18.01 -0.79
N TYR A 385 19.11 17.05 -1.64
CA TYR A 385 19.70 15.81 -1.21
C TYR A 385 20.83 15.34 -2.12
N ALA A 386 21.69 14.48 -1.57
CA ALA A 386 22.65 13.67 -2.29
C ALA A 386 22.51 12.22 -1.85
N SER A 387 22.46 11.29 -2.82
CA SER A 387 22.32 9.86 -2.58
C SER A 387 23.46 9.08 -3.20
N TYR A 388 23.90 8.06 -2.49
CA TYR A 388 24.77 7.01 -3.01
C TYR A 388 23.99 5.69 -3.01
N LEU A 389 23.94 5.06 -4.17
CA LEU A 389 23.29 3.76 -4.40
C LEU A 389 24.35 2.76 -4.82
N LYS A 390 24.25 1.55 -4.30
CA LYS A 390 25.10 0.42 -4.70
C LYS A 390 24.21 -0.78 -4.93
N ASN A 391 24.29 -1.35 -6.13
CA ASN A 391 23.76 -2.66 -6.46
C ASN A 391 24.89 -3.70 -6.35
N ASP A 392 24.68 -4.76 -5.59
CA ASP A 392 25.71 -5.80 -5.38
C ASP A 392 25.95 -6.64 -6.64
N ASP A 393 24.99 -6.66 -7.57
CA ASP A 393 25.13 -7.34 -8.86
C ASP A 393 25.94 -6.56 -9.90
N GLY A 394 26.37 -5.35 -9.56
CA GLY A 394 27.20 -4.49 -10.42
C GLY A 394 26.51 -4.00 -11.69
N LYS A 395 25.17 -4.06 -11.74
CA LYS A 395 24.33 -3.60 -12.86
C LYS A 395 23.51 -2.41 -12.44
N PHE A 396 23.88 -1.23 -12.87
CA PHE A 396 22.99 -0.08 -12.96
C PHE A 396 22.77 0.22 -14.42
#